data_7273fb23e19f6aaf21572f659e3e8d03
#
_entry.id   7273fb23e19f6aaf21572f659e3e8d03
#
_cell.length_a   1.000
_cell.length_b   1.000
_cell.length_c   1.000
_cell.angle_alpha   90.00
_cell.angle_beta   90.00
_cell.angle_gamma   90.00
#
_symmetry.space_group_name_H-M   'P 1'
#
loop_
_entity.id
_entity.type
_entity.pdbx_description
1 polymer ?
#
loop_
_entity_poly.entity_id
_entity_poly.type
_entity_poly.pdbx_seq_one_letter_code
_entity_poly.pdbx_strand_id
1 'polypeptide(L)'
;MILQLPSASLMRALVAALLLFALAAPASAQSDGCVQPEPVCEARDAVFAVSAFDPIGSAVRIGEDRLVTSRHVVADEQEVTLFTAEGRPLVARVVPTDYPGDLILLESADLPPGPVLTPEALEPEADLFTVGADVGLRRIRAYDPGRLRFEPRADLPLARLHHDAYSQPGNSGGALVDQDGRLVGIVASGGEGRFEAIPAEAIASLAARSGPEHADASAEIGAAVRVCATLLDTYRNPGQRLEAQQAKAVETACRRSGNRQFMDLAGQTLGRSGLTGAAIRLFEQGLAEDPDAINTRLSLAITYHLAREFEAALPQLQWLMDHADDDLQVLRLSIQAGTWAGDDALAARALARLKEVNPQSAPAAERFVNDPPPRPPKRQ
;
A
#
# COMPACT_ATOMS: atom_id res chain seq x y z
N MET A 1 -62.56 -3.09 64.43
CA MET A 1 -61.28 -2.35 64.29
C MET A 1 -61.01 -2.35 62.78
N ILE A 2 -61.39 -1.25 62.10
CA ILE A 2 -61.37 -1.13 60.64
C ILE A 2 -60.05 -0.42 60.27
N LEU A 3 -59.13 -1.13 59.53
CA LEU A 3 -57.97 -0.51 58.98
C LEU A 3 -58.32 0.28 57.73
N GLN A 4 -58.09 1.57 57.72
CA GLN A 4 -58.18 2.43 56.54
C GLN A 4 -56.96 2.28 55.65
N LEU A 5 -57.17 1.94 54.40
CA LEU A 5 -56.16 1.95 53.34
C LEU A 5 -55.85 3.40 52.90
N PRO A 6 -54.62 3.75 52.59
CA PRO A 6 -54.29 5.11 52.14
C PRO A 6 -54.83 5.38 50.73
N SER A 7 -55.22 6.63 50.50
CA SER A 7 -55.92 7.11 49.31
C SER A 7 -55.04 7.01 48.04
N ALA A 8 -55.71 6.73 46.93
CA ALA A 8 -55.15 6.53 45.57
C ALA A 8 -54.32 7.73 45.01
N SER A 9 -54.35 8.90 45.70
CA SER A 9 -53.62 10.10 45.26
C SER A 9 -52.11 10.08 45.60
N LEU A 10 -51.69 9.37 46.66
CA LEU A 10 -50.26 9.29 47.03
C LEU A 10 -49.49 8.29 46.12
N MET A 11 -50.14 7.28 45.59
CA MET A 11 -49.55 6.28 44.68
C MET A 11 -49.24 6.84 43.30
N ARG A 12 -50.05 7.85 42.83
CA ARG A 12 -49.82 8.49 41.50
C ARG A 12 -48.62 9.45 41.51
N ALA A 13 -48.28 10.08 42.63
CA ALA A 13 -47.14 10.98 42.76
C ALA A 13 -45.79 10.21 42.79
N LEU A 14 -45.75 9.01 43.38
CA LEU A 14 -44.52 8.18 43.43
C LEU A 14 -44.20 7.50 42.09
N VAL A 15 -45.20 7.16 41.28
CA VAL A 15 -45.00 6.56 39.95
C VAL A 15 -44.56 7.62 38.93
N ALA A 16 -44.99 8.88 39.07
CA ALA A 16 -44.59 9.97 38.18
C ALA A 16 -43.13 10.44 38.50
N ALA A 17 -42.66 10.34 39.73
CA ALA A 17 -41.28 10.67 40.10
C ALA A 17 -40.27 9.59 39.66
N LEU A 18 -40.69 8.32 39.56
CA LEU A 18 -39.85 7.20 39.06
C LEU A 18 -39.73 7.16 37.56
N LEU A 19 -40.68 7.73 36.80
CA LEU A 19 -40.66 7.78 35.34
C LEU A 19 -39.80 8.92 34.75
N LEU A 20 -39.45 9.93 35.55
CA LEU A 20 -38.64 11.05 35.12
C LEU A 20 -37.12 10.82 35.32
N PHE A 21 -36.69 9.77 36.04
CA PHE A 21 -35.29 9.39 36.19
C PHE A 21 -34.81 8.29 35.22
N ALA A 22 -35.68 7.75 34.38
CA ALA A 22 -35.37 6.67 33.47
C ALA A 22 -34.98 7.14 32.03
N LEU A 23 -34.83 8.46 31.80
CA LEU A 23 -34.58 9.02 30.46
C LEU A 23 -33.20 9.70 30.32
N ALA A 24 -32.27 9.42 31.18
CA ALA A 24 -30.86 9.76 30.97
C ALA A 24 -29.98 8.49 31.05
N ALA A 25 -30.30 7.50 30.21
CA ALA A 25 -29.27 6.59 29.77
C ALA A 25 -28.30 7.44 28.93
N PRO A 26 -26.99 7.49 29.27
CA PRO A 26 -26.05 8.01 28.31
C PRO A 26 -26.25 7.17 27.05
N ALA A 27 -26.44 7.83 25.92
CA ALA A 27 -26.26 7.16 24.65
C ALA A 27 -24.89 6.53 24.72
N SER A 28 -24.82 5.22 24.98
CA SER A 28 -23.64 4.45 24.72
C SER A 28 -23.42 4.66 23.24
N ALA A 29 -22.45 5.52 22.90
CA ALA A 29 -21.84 5.50 21.59
C ALA A 29 -21.54 4.02 21.35
N GLN A 30 -22.28 3.40 20.43
CA GLN A 30 -21.90 2.08 19.94
C GLN A 30 -20.46 2.25 19.47
N SER A 31 -19.52 1.68 20.21
CA SER A 31 -18.15 1.60 19.77
C SER A 31 -18.24 0.89 18.42
N ASP A 32 -17.93 1.58 17.35
CA ASP A 32 -18.01 1.09 15.98
C ASP A 32 -16.96 -0.01 15.68
N GLY A 33 -16.39 -0.60 16.72
CA GLY A 33 -15.41 -1.66 16.68
C GLY A 33 -14.01 -1.22 16.29
N CYS A 34 -13.69 0.09 16.26
CA CYS A 34 -12.32 0.57 16.11
C CYS A 34 -11.59 0.45 17.45
N VAL A 35 -10.42 -0.19 17.43
CA VAL A 35 -9.57 -0.45 18.61
C VAL A 35 -8.30 0.38 18.62
N GLN A 36 -8.08 1.20 17.60
CA GLN A 36 -6.92 2.08 17.44
C GLN A 36 -7.10 3.37 18.28
N PRO A 37 -6.08 4.24 18.40
CA PRO A 37 -6.23 5.54 19.04
C PRO A 37 -7.42 6.33 18.49
N GLU A 38 -8.10 7.12 19.34
CA GLU A 38 -9.31 7.85 18.98
C GLU A 38 -9.12 8.73 17.72
N PRO A 39 -8.02 9.53 17.54
CA PRO A 39 -7.82 10.33 16.33
C PRO A 39 -7.68 9.47 15.06
N VAL A 40 -7.08 8.29 15.17
CA VAL A 40 -6.97 7.32 14.06
C VAL A 40 -8.33 6.75 13.71
N CYS A 41 -9.18 6.48 14.71
CA CYS A 41 -10.55 6.03 14.49
C CYS A 41 -11.41 7.11 13.84
N GLU A 42 -11.24 8.37 14.21
CA GLU A 42 -11.92 9.53 13.62
C GLU A 42 -11.49 9.78 12.16
N ALA A 43 -10.21 9.51 11.82
CA ALA A 43 -9.71 9.65 10.46
C ALA A 43 -10.47 8.78 9.44
N ARG A 44 -11.16 7.71 9.88
CA ARG A 44 -12.01 6.88 9.02
C ARG A 44 -13.16 7.66 8.37
N ASP A 45 -13.67 8.68 9.05
CA ASP A 45 -14.78 9.50 8.54
C ASP A 45 -14.36 10.43 7.40
N ALA A 46 -13.04 10.58 7.18
CA ALA A 46 -12.47 11.28 6.03
C ALA A 46 -12.11 10.35 4.86
N VAL A 47 -12.29 9.03 5.00
CA VAL A 47 -11.92 8.06 3.97
C VAL A 47 -13.17 7.43 3.37
N PHE A 48 -13.20 7.28 2.05
CA PHE A 48 -14.29 6.71 1.28
C PHE A 48 -13.81 5.47 0.53
N ALA A 49 -14.66 4.45 0.45
CA ALA A 49 -14.41 3.37 -0.50
C ALA A 49 -14.70 3.89 -1.92
N VAL A 50 -13.87 3.46 -2.88
CA VAL A 50 -13.95 3.85 -4.30
C VAL A 50 -14.19 2.62 -5.14
N SER A 51 -15.09 2.72 -6.12
CA SER A 51 -15.23 1.76 -7.21
C SER A 51 -15.07 2.49 -8.54
N ALA A 52 -14.09 2.07 -9.32
CA ALA A 52 -13.74 2.64 -10.62
C ALA A 52 -13.20 1.52 -11.52
N PHE A 53 -12.08 1.75 -12.22
CA PHE A 53 -11.36 0.70 -12.96
C PHE A 53 -10.96 -0.46 -12.03
N ASP A 54 -10.33 -0.16 -10.89
CA ASP A 54 -10.24 -1.13 -9.80
C ASP A 54 -11.59 -1.13 -9.07
N PRO A 55 -12.24 -2.29 -8.91
CA PRO A 55 -13.55 -2.38 -8.29
C PRO A 55 -13.55 -1.98 -6.81
N ILE A 56 -12.40 -1.99 -6.13
CA ILE A 56 -12.28 -1.60 -4.73
C ILE A 56 -10.95 -0.90 -4.45
N GLY A 57 -11.05 0.39 -4.14
CA GLY A 57 -9.98 1.24 -3.63
C GLY A 57 -10.49 2.16 -2.53
N SER A 58 -9.67 3.12 -2.17
CA SER A 58 -9.96 4.13 -1.15
C SER A 58 -9.67 5.53 -1.68
N ALA A 59 -10.31 6.56 -1.12
CA ALA A 59 -10.00 7.96 -1.36
C ALA A 59 -10.04 8.73 -0.05
N VAL A 60 -9.17 9.71 0.11
CA VAL A 60 -9.03 10.53 1.31
C VAL A 60 -9.56 11.92 1.04
N ARG A 61 -10.46 12.41 1.89
CA ARG A 61 -10.96 13.78 1.84
C ARG A 61 -9.90 14.76 2.32
N ILE A 62 -9.50 15.67 1.43
CA ILE A 62 -8.47 16.70 1.66
C ILE A 62 -9.01 18.12 1.54
N GLY A 63 -10.30 18.28 1.30
CA GLY A 63 -11.01 19.56 1.17
C GLY A 63 -12.51 19.38 1.29
N GLU A 64 -13.26 20.48 1.21
CA GLU A 64 -14.72 20.46 1.36
C GLU A 64 -15.39 19.55 0.31
N ASP A 65 -14.98 19.68 -0.95
CA ASP A 65 -15.47 18.96 -2.13
C ASP A 65 -14.39 18.11 -2.82
N ARG A 66 -13.19 17.97 -2.21
CA ARG A 66 -12.00 17.41 -2.84
C ARG A 66 -11.45 16.19 -2.10
N LEU A 67 -11.11 15.17 -2.89
CA LEU A 67 -10.45 13.96 -2.39
C LEU A 67 -9.19 13.67 -3.23
N VAL A 68 -8.31 12.83 -2.68
CA VAL A 68 -7.18 12.23 -3.38
C VAL A 68 -7.29 10.71 -3.33
N THR A 69 -6.88 10.05 -4.41
CA THR A 69 -6.79 8.58 -4.47
C THR A 69 -5.58 8.17 -5.32
N SER A 70 -5.29 6.88 -5.37
CA SER A 70 -4.29 6.33 -6.28
C SER A 70 -4.79 6.34 -7.72
N ARG A 71 -3.95 6.76 -8.67
CA ARG A 71 -4.31 6.77 -10.10
C ARG A 71 -4.66 5.40 -10.63
N HIS A 72 -3.96 4.34 -10.16
CA HIS A 72 -4.22 2.99 -10.64
C HIS A 72 -5.64 2.48 -10.28
N VAL A 73 -6.28 3.03 -9.25
CA VAL A 73 -7.67 2.75 -8.90
C VAL A 73 -8.62 3.30 -9.96
N VAL A 74 -8.29 4.46 -10.52
CA VAL A 74 -9.14 5.22 -11.46
C VAL A 74 -8.86 4.86 -12.92
N ALA A 75 -7.58 4.67 -13.28
CA ALA A 75 -7.07 4.55 -14.63
C ALA A 75 -7.46 5.75 -15.52
N ASP A 76 -8.27 5.53 -16.57
CA ASP A 76 -8.76 6.53 -17.53
C ASP A 76 -10.25 6.87 -17.37
N GLU A 77 -10.86 6.46 -16.24
CA GLU A 77 -12.25 6.85 -15.93
C GLU A 77 -12.35 8.36 -15.73
N GLN A 78 -13.47 8.95 -16.15
CA GLN A 78 -13.77 10.38 -15.95
C GLN A 78 -14.56 10.62 -14.67
N GLU A 79 -15.26 9.61 -14.20
CA GLU A 79 -16.06 9.59 -12.97
C GLU A 79 -15.84 8.29 -12.22
N VAL A 80 -15.95 8.37 -10.91
CA VAL A 80 -15.86 7.21 -10.02
C VAL A 80 -17.05 7.18 -9.06
N THR A 81 -17.36 6.01 -8.52
CA THR A 81 -18.34 5.88 -7.45
C THR A 81 -17.64 5.84 -6.10
N LEU A 82 -17.97 6.77 -5.21
CA LEU A 82 -17.61 6.76 -3.81
C LEU A 82 -18.72 6.11 -2.99
N PHE A 83 -18.36 5.49 -1.88
CA PHE A 83 -19.35 4.96 -0.93
C PHE A 83 -19.13 5.58 0.45
N THR A 84 -20.20 6.15 1.04
CA THR A 84 -20.19 6.63 2.42
C THR A 84 -20.10 5.47 3.41
N ALA A 85 -19.89 5.75 4.68
CA ALA A 85 -19.88 4.74 5.75
C ALA A 85 -21.16 3.89 5.79
N GLU A 86 -22.31 4.50 5.41
CA GLU A 86 -23.61 3.82 5.33
C GLU A 86 -23.82 3.07 4.00
N GLY A 87 -22.81 3.07 3.12
CA GLY A 87 -22.88 2.42 1.81
C GLY A 87 -23.67 3.18 0.75
N ARG A 88 -23.99 4.47 0.96
CA ARG A 88 -24.68 5.30 -0.04
C ARG A 88 -23.68 5.67 -1.16
N PRO A 89 -24.01 5.40 -2.44
CA PRO A 89 -23.17 5.77 -3.55
C PRO A 89 -23.24 7.28 -3.81
N LEU A 90 -22.09 7.87 -4.13
CA LEU A 90 -21.90 9.25 -4.59
C LEU A 90 -21.05 9.22 -5.85
N VAL A 91 -21.25 10.17 -6.75
CA VAL A 91 -20.39 10.35 -7.93
C VAL A 91 -19.31 11.37 -7.63
N ALA A 92 -18.09 11.06 -7.99
CA ALA A 92 -17.00 12.02 -7.99
C ALA A 92 -16.39 12.12 -9.39
N ARG A 93 -16.13 13.34 -9.83
CA ARG A 93 -15.45 13.63 -11.09
C ARG A 93 -13.94 13.51 -10.89
N VAL A 94 -13.27 12.92 -11.85
CA VAL A 94 -11.80 12.86 -11.90
C VAL A 94 -11.25 14.18 -12.41
N VAL A 95 -10.29 14.78 -11.69
CA VAL A 95 -9.60 15.97 -12.12
C VAL A 95 -8.41 15.58 -12.98
N PRO A 96 -8.34 15.98 -14.26
CA PRO A 96 -7.21 15.66 -15.12
C PRO A 96 -5.88 16.15 -14.54
N THR A 97 -4.80 15.38 -14.71
CA THR A 97 -3.47 15.76 -14.24
C THR A 97 -2.36 15.14 -15.07
N ASP A 98 -1.24 15.85 -15.23
CA ASP A 98 0.02 15.33 -15.77
C ASP A 98 1.03 14.97 -14.66
N TYR A 99 0.58 14.87 -13.42
CA TYR A 99 1.42 14.40 -12.30
C TYR A 99 2.00 13.01 -12.60
N PRO A 100 3.32 12.83 -12.52
CA PRO A 100 3.98 11.59 -12.97
C PRO A 100 3.83 10.41 -12.01
N GLY A 101 3.44 10.68 -10.74
CA GLY A 101 3.24 9.65 -9.72
C GLY A 101 1.84 9.05 -9.74
N ASP A 102 1.61 8.10 -8.83
CA ASP A 102 0.38 7.32 -8.74
C ASP A 102 -0.70 8.01 -7.89
N LEU A 103 -0.92 9.32 -8.09
CA LEU A 103 -2.00 10.10 -7.43
C LEU A 103 -2.90 10.78 -8.46
N ILE A 104 -4.16 10.95 -8.07
CA ILE A 104 -5.15 11.73 -8.82
C ILE A 104 -6.16 12.38 -7.88
N LEU A 105 -6.65 13.57 -8.24
CA LEU A 105 -7.69 14.27 -7.50
C LEU A 105 -9.09 13.87 -7.98
N LEU A 106 -10.01 13.84 -7.04
CA LEU A 106 -11.44 13.67 -7.28
C LEU A 106 -12.19 14.89 -6.71
N GLU A 107 -13.28 15.27 -7.36
CA GLU A 107 -14.19 16.32 -6.89
C GLU A 107 -15.63 15.81 -6.83
N SER A 108 -16.33 16.09 -5.72
CA SER A 108 -17.75 15.77 -5.56
C SER A 108 -18.43 16.85 -4.69
N ALA A 109 -19.45 17.48 -5.23
CA ALA A 109 -20.25 18.47 -4.50
C ALA A 109 -21.21 17.83 -3.47
N ASP A 110 -21.42 16.52 -3.54
CA ASP A 110 -22.37 15.78 -2.72
C ASP A 110 -21.73 15.08 -1.50
N LEU A 111 -20.48 15.44 -1.16
CA LEU A 111 -19.83 14.89 0.02
C LEU A 111 -20.59 15.27 1.29
N PRO A 112 -20.90 14.30 2.17
CA PRO A 112 -21.52 14.61 3.45
C PRO A 112 -20.59 15.48 4.31
N PRO A 113 -21.12 16.26 5.27
CA PRO A 113 -20.29 16.91 6.27
C PRO A 113 -19.39 15.88 6.98
N GLY A 114 -18.12 16.23 7.20
CA GLY A 114 -17.15 15.32 7.84
C GLY A 114 -15.76 15.93 7.92
N PRO A 115 -14.82 15.24 8.56
CA PRO A 115 -13.46 15.72 8.73
C PRO A 115 -12.72 15.82 7.38
N VAL A 116 -11.72 16.69 7.37
CA VAL A 116 -10.76 16.86 6.27
C VAL A 116 -9.40 16.53 6.83
N LEU A 117 -8.67 15.62 6.21
CA LEU A 117 -7.29 15.32 6.59
C LEU A 117 -6.34 16.28 5.88
N THR A 118 -5.57 17.00 6.67
CA THR A 118 -4.54 17.93 6.16
C THR A 118 -3.21 17.20 6.07
N PRO A 119 -2.46 17.35 4.95
CA PRO A 119 -1.10 16.84 4.85
C PRO A 119 -0.19 17.43 5.91
N GLU A 120 0.51 16.56 6.63
CA GLU A 120 1.47 16.92 7.67
C GLU A 120 2.80 16.20 7.43
N ALA A 121 3.89 16.81 7.90
CA ALA A 121 5.19 16.17 7.88
C ALA A 121 5.22 14.97 8.84
N LEU A 122 5.88 13.90 8.41
CA LEU A 122 6.01 12.70 9.20
C LEU A 122 7.04 12.87 10.33
N GLU A 123 6.65 12.52 11.57
CA GLU A 123 7.57 12.35 12.67
C GLU A 123 8.22 10.96 12.62
N PRO A 124 9.56 10.83 12.58
CA PRO A 124 10.24 9.56 12.34
C PRO A 124 9.88 8.40 13.28
N GLU A 125 9.59 8.72 14.55
CA GLU A 125 9.29 7.74 15.60
C GLU A 125 7.78 7.47 15.75
N ALA A 126 6.92 8.05 14.89
CA ALA A 126 5.48 7.91 15.01
C ALA A 126 5.02 6.47 14.72
N ASP A 127 3.99 6.02 15.44
CA ASP A 127 3.20 4.86 15.01
C ASP A 127 2.35 5.25 13.80
N LEU A 128 2.38 4.42 12.78
CA LEU A 128 1.69 4.64 11.52
C LEU A 128 0.51 3.67 11.39
N PHE A 129 -0.61 4.17 10.89
CA PHE A 129 -1.83 3.39 10.70
C PHE A 129 -2.34 3.56 9.29
N THR A 130 -2.64 2.46 8.62
CA THR A 130 -3.39 2.49 7.37
C THR A 130 -4.88 2.64 7.66
N VAL A 131 -5.55 3.56 6.97
CA VAL A 131 -7.01 3.74 6.99
C VAL A 131 -7.55 3.61 5.58
N GLY A 132 -8.38 2.60 5.34
CA GLY A 132 -8.86 2.30 4.00
C GLY A 132 -9.99 1.27 3.96
N ALA A 133 -10.49 1.00 2.76
CA ALA A 133 -11.59 0.09 2.53
C ALA A 133 -11.20 -1.38 2.80
N ASP A 134 -12.02 -2.06 3.59
CA ASP A 134 -11.94 -3.50 3.79
C ASP A 134 -12.84 -4.20 2.76
N VAL A 135 -12.22 -4.96 1.88
CA VAL A 135 -12.91 -5.70 0.81
C VAL A 135 -13.91 -6.71 1.37
N GLY A 136 -13.54 -7.39 2.45
CA GLY A 136 -14.36 -8.42 3.08
C GLY A 136 -15.57 -7.86 3.82
N LEU A 137 -15.43 -6.71 4.46
CA LEU A 137 -16.44 -6.09 5.30
C LEU A 137 -17.17 -4.93 4.59
N ARG A 138 -16.69 -4.48 3.44
CA ARG A 138 -17.22 -3.34 2.66
C ARG A 138 -17.40 -2.06 3.49
N ARG A 139 -16.45 -1.79 4.38
CA ARG A 139 -16.43 -0.61 5.26
C ARG A 139 -15.01 -0.07 5.39
N ILE A 140 -14.86 1.17 5.83
CA ILE A 140 -13.55 1.75 6.13
C ILE A 140 -13.07 1.23 7.49
N ARG A 141 -11.80 0.85 7.54
CA ARG A 141 -11.12 0.39 8.75
C ARG A 141 -9.82 1.14 8.96
N ALA A 142 -9.44 1.26 10.24
CA ALA A 142 -8.08 1.52 10.66
C ALA A 142 -7.44 0.17 11.00
N TYR A 143 -6.23 -0.06 10.49
CA TYR A 143 -5.52 -1.33 10.62
C TYR A 143 -4.46 -1.29 11.70
N ASP A 144 -3.81 -2.43 11.96
CA ASP A 144 -2.78 -2.54 12.98
C ASP A 144 -1.59 -1.61 12.67
N PRO A 145 -1.01 -0.99 13.73
CA PRO A 145 0.08 -0.05 13.56
C PRO A 145 1.35 -0.71 13.05
N GLY A 146 2.20 0.13 12.49
CA GLY A 146 3.57 -0.17 12.12
C GLY A 146 4.46 1.04 12.26
N ARG A 147 5.68 0.91 11.78
CA ARG A 147 6.72 1.95 11.84
C ARG A 147 7.21 2.32 10.46
N LEU A 148 7.73 3.51 10.36
CA LEU A 148 8.52 3.92 9.21
C LEU A 148 9.80 3.08 9.17
N ARG A 149 10.14 2.58 7.99
CA ARG A 149 11.43 1.90 7.71
C ARG A 149 12.40 2.83 7.00
N PHE A 150 11.90 3.63 6.05
CA PHE A 150 12.67 4.63 5.33
C PHE A 150 11.82 5.87 5.07
N GLU A 151 12.44 7.03 5.34
CA GLU A 151 11.92 8.32 4.90
C GLU A 151 12.11 8.49 3.40
N PRO A 152 11.18 9.20 2.72
CA PRO A 152 11.36 9.53 1.32
C PRO A 152 12.56 10.46 1.16
N ARG A 153 13.36 10.23 0.13
CA ARG A 153 14.49 11.12 -0.17
C ARG A 153 13.98 12.43 -0.73
N ALA A 154 14.33 13.52 -0.07
CA ALA A 154 13.85 14.88 -0.42
C ALA A 154 14.28 15.35 -1.83
N ASP A 155 15.36 14.81 -2.38
CA ASP A 155 15.85 15.08 -3.73
C ASP A 155 15.14 14.26 -4.82
N LEU A 156 14.28 13.31 -4.43
CA LEU A 156 13.57 12.41 -5.34
C LEU A 156 12.05 12.56 -5.18
N PRO A 157 11.38 13.29 -6.06
CA PRO A 157 9.96 13.66 -5.91
C PRO A 157 8.98 12.47 -6.01
N LEU A 158 9.43 11.30 -6.46
CA LEU A 158 8.65 10.07 -6.55
C LEU A 158 9.04 9.02 -5.51
N ALA A 159 10.01 9.33 -4.63
CA ALA A 159 10.35 8.45 -3.51
C ALA A 159 9.14 8.26 -2.58
N ARG A 160 9.06 7.10 -1.95
CA ARG A 160 7.93 6.70 -1.12
C ARG A 160 8.32 6.54 0.34
N LEU A 161 7.34 6.63 1.21
CA LEU A 161 7.41 6.16 2.58
C LEU A 161 7.41 4.64 2.56
N HIS A 162 8.42 4.00 3.15
CA HIS A 162 8.47 2.57 3.33
C HIS A 162 8.14 2.25 4.79
N HIS A 163 7.11 1.44 5.03
CA HIS A 163 6.58 1.17 6.36
C HIS A 163 6.11 -0.28 6.51
N ASP A 164 5.84 -0.69 7.75
CA ASP A 164 5.28 -2.00 8.05
C ASP A 164 3.87 -1.94 8.69
N ALA A 165 3.24 -0.74 8.74
CA ALA A 165 1.83 -0.61 9.09
C ALA A 165 0.98 -1.45 8.13
N TYR A 166 0.16 -2.34 8.70
CA TYR A 166 -0.56 -3.34 7.91
C TYR A 166 -1.46 -2.71 6.85
N SER A 167 -1.37 -3.21 5.63
CA SER A 167 -2.22 -2.83 4.49
C SER A 167 -2.67 -4.07 3.71
N GLN A 168 -3.81 -3.96 3.03
CA GLN A 168 -4.37 -5.04 2.20
C GLN A 168 -4.97 -4.49 0.91
N PRO A 169 -5.30 -5.34 -0.09
CA PRO A 169 -6.07 -4.93 -1.26
C PRO A 169 -7.32 -4.17 -0.85
N GLY A 170 -7.62 -3.08 -1.55
CA GLY A 170 -8.69 -2.13 -1.21
C GLY A 170 -8.21 -0.89 -0.44
N ASN A 171 -7.01 -0.94 0.19
CA ASN A 171 -6.45 0.23 0.86
C ASN A 171 -5.76 1.22 -0.10
N SER A 172 -5.48 0.85 -1.35
CA SER A 172 -4.92 1.74 -2.36
C SER A 172 -5.69 3.06 -2.46
N GLY A 173 -5.01 4.19 -2.34
CA GLY A 173 -5.59 5.53 -2.29
C GLY A 173 -6.13 5.95 -0.92
N GLY A 174 -6.06 5.09 0.10
CA GLY A 174 -6.43 5.38 1.47
C GLY A 174 -5.37 6.18 2.22
N ALA A 175 -5.66 6.54 3.46
CA ALA A 175 -4.76 7.33 4.29
C ALA A 175 -3.72 6.46 5.00
N LEU A 176 -2.47 6.93 5.04
CA LEU A 176 -1.52 6.58 6.07
C LEU A 176 -1.50 7.75 7.05
N VAL A 177 -1.88 7.48 8.31
CA VAL A 177 -1.93 8.49 9.38
C VAL A 177 -1.01 8.11 10.52
N ASP A 178 -0.57 9.10 11.30
CA ASP A 178 0.12 8.87 12.56
C ASP A 178 -0.87 8.61 13.72
N GLN A 179 -0.35 8.41 14.93
CA GLN A 179 -1.17 8.17 16.15
C GLN A 179 -2.09 9.34 16.52
N ASP A 180 -1.82 10.55 16.03
CA ASP A 180 -2.64 11.75 16.22
C ASP A 180 -3.67 11.96 15.10
N GLY A 181 -3.78 10.99 14.15
CA GLY A 181 -4.71 11.04 13.03
C GLY A 181 -4.29 11.99 11.90
N ARG A 182 -3.05 12.50 11.90
CA ARG A 182 -2.54 13.41 10.86
C ARG A 182 -2.18 12.63 9.59
N LEU A 183 -2.54 13.16 8.44
CA LEU A 183 -2.27 12.53 7.14
C LEU A 183 -0.78 12.69 6.78
N VAL A 184 -0.04 11.60 6.79
CA VAL A 184 1.39 11.58 6.44
C VAL A 184 1.66 10.93 5.07
N GLY A 185 0.71 10.17 4.53
CA GLY A 185 0.86 9.55 3.20
C GLY A 185 -0.44 9.03 2.62
N ILE A 186 -0.39 8.70 1.33
CA ILE A 186 -1.47 7.99 0.60
C ILE A 186 -0.99 6.59 0.30
N VAL A 187 -1.72 5.58 0.78
CA VAL A 187 -1.37 4.16 0.61
C VAL A 187 -1.33 3.81 -0.87
N ALA A 188 -0.24 3.19 -1.30
CA ALA A 188 -0.01 2.90 -2.72
C ALA A 188 0.14 1.42 -3.01
N SER A 189 1.05 0.73 -2.34
CA SER A 189 1.43 -0.64 -2.72
C SER A 189 2.06 -1.41 -1.56
N GLY A 190 2.42 -2.67 -1.82
CA GLY A 190 3.19 -3.49 -0.90
C GLY A 190 2.56 -4.85 -0.62
N GLY A 191 3.21 -5.57 0.26
CA GLY A 191 2.81 -6.89 0.73
C GLY A 191 3.88 -7.51 1.63
N GLU A 192 3.53 -8.57 2.34
CA GLU A 192 4.46 -9.33 3.20
C GLU A 192 5.20 -8.44 4.23
N GLY A 193 4.49 -7.45 4.83
CA GLY A 193 5.06 -6.53 5.81
C GLY A 193 5.97 -5.44 5.24
N ARG A 194 5.99 -5.27 3.91
CA ARG A 194 6.73 -4.23 3.19
C ARG A 194 5.77 -3.39 2.39
N PHE A 195 5.22 -2.35 3.02
CA PHE A 195 4.22 -1.48 2.43
C PHE A 195 4.81 -0.13 2.05
N GLU A 196 4.16 0.53 1.12
CA GLU A 196 4.60 1.80 0.56
C GLU A 196 3.44 2.79 0.49
N ALA A 197 3.72 4.04 0.86
CA ALA A 197 2.79 5.15 0.69
C ALA A 197 3.49 6.31 -0.02
N ILE A 198 2.71 7.09 -0.76
CA ILE A 198 3.18 8.34 -1.37
C ILE A 198 3.11 9.41 -0.28
N PRO A 199 4.18 10.17 -0.01
CA PRO A 199 4.19 11.23 1.01
C PRO A 199 3.03 12.20 0.80
N ALA A 200 2.39 12.63 1.89
CA ALA A 200 1.23 13.53 1.81
C ALA A 200 1.59 14.89 1.20
N GLU A 201 2.84 15.35 1.34
CA GLU A 201 3.35 16.58 0.72
C GLU A 201 3.26 16.54 -0.82
N ALA A 202 3.26 15.35 -1.43
CA ALA A 202 3.11 15.19 -2.87
C ALA A 202 1.74 15.68 -3.38
N ILE A 203 0.73 15.82 -2.50
CA ILE A 203 -0.60 16.35 -2.84
C ILE A 203 -0.50 17.80 -3.34
N ALA A 204 0.42 18.60 -2.80
CA ALA A 204 0.63 19.97 -3.27
C ALA A 204 1.15 19.99 -4.73
N SER A 205 2.10 19.11 -5.05
CA SER A 205 2.62 18.98 -6.42
C SER A 205 1.56 18.40 -7.37
N LEU A 206 0.74 17.46 -6.92
CA LEU A 206 -0.39 16.96 -7.67
C LEU A 206 -1.38 18.07 -7.97
N ALA A 207 -1.78 18.87 -6.98
CA ALA A 207 -2.74 19.97 -7.14
C ALA A 207 -2.24 21.03 -8.14
N ALA A 208 -0.94 21.36 -8.09
CA ALA A 208 -0.30 22.32 -9.01
C ALA A 208 -0.24 21.82 -10.47
N ARG A 209 -0.44 20.53 -10.69
CA ARG A 209 -0.39 19.85 -12.00
C ARG A 209 -1.75 19.26 -12.38
N SER A 210 -2.83 19.76 -11.80
CA SER A 210 -4.19 19.26 -12.03
C SER A 210 -5.10 20.37 -12.56
N GLY A 211 -5.84 20.06 -13.61
CA GLY A 211 -6.75 20.98 -14.27
C GLY A 211 -7.14 20.51 -15.66
N PRO A 212 -8.12 21.18 -16.30
CA PRO A 212 -8.61 20.78 -17.62
C PRO A 212 -7.54 20.87 -18.73
N GLU A 213 -6.50 21.70 -18.55
CA GLU A 213 -5.36 21.83 -19.46
C GLU A 213 -4.51 20.56 -19.56
N HIS A 214 -4.60 19.67 -18.57
CA HIS A 214 -3.87 18.41 -18.53
C HIS A 214 -4.70 17.21 -19.04
N ALA A 215 -5.87 17.43 -19.67
CA ALA A 215 -6.81 16.38 -20.06
C ALA A 215 -6.18 15.31 -20.97
N ASP A 216 -5.44 15.71 -22.00
CA ASP A 216 -4.81 14.78 -22.95
C ASP A 216 -3.72 13.94 -22.26
N ALA A 217 -2.84 14.56 -21.47
CA ALA A 217 -1.79 13.86 -20.73
C ALA A 217 -2.39 12.90 -19.70
N SER A 218 -3.43 13.32 -18.97
CA SER A 218 -4.15 12.48 -18.01
C SER A 218 -4.77 11.25 -18.68
N ALA A 219 -5.39 11.41 -19.83
CA ALA A 219 -5.98 10.33 -20.62
C ALA A 219 -4.93 9.33 -21.11
N GLU A 220 -3.77 9.83 -21.61
CA GLU A 220 -2.67 8.96 -22.06
C GLU A 220 -2.09 8.12 -20.90
N ILE A 221 -1.86 8.73 -19.75
CA ILE A 221 -1.34 8.03 -18.57
C ILE A 221 -2.38 7.01 -18.07
N GLY A 222 -3.64 7.42 -17.96
CA GLY A 222 -4.73 6.56 -17.51
C GLY A 222 -4.93 5.34 -18.44
N ALA A 223 -4.90 5.54 -19.75
CA ALA A 223 -4.95 4.45 -20.74
C ALA A 223 -3.75 3.50 -20.57
N ALA A 224 -2.55 4.01 -20.33
CA ALA A 224 -1.38 3.18 -20.08
C ALA A 224 -1.52 2.35 -18.78
N VAL A 225 -2.09 2.93 -17.72
CA VAL A 225 -2.44 2.22 -16.48
C VAL A 225 -3.39 1.06 -16.78
N ARG A 226 -4.51 1.31 -17.49
CA ARG A 226 -5.49 0.27 -17.88
C ARG A 226 -4.84 -0.84 -18.68
N VAL A 227 -4.08 -0.49 -19.71
CA VAL A 227 -3.41 -1.47 -20.59
C VAL A 227 -2.41 -2.30 -19.79
N CYS A 228 -1.58 -1.67 -18.95
CA CYS A 228 -0.62 -2.39 -18.11
C CYS A 228 -1.33 -3.37 -17.16
N ALA A 229 -2.33 -2.93 -16.41
CA ALA A 229 -3.06 -3.78 -15.47
C ALA A 229 -3.72 -4.97 -16.18
N THR A 230 -4.35 -4.74 -17.35
CA THR A 230 -4.98 -5.79 -18.15
C THR A 230 -3.97 -6.83 -18.64
N LEU A 231 -2.79 -6.39 -19.10
CA LEU A 231 -1.73 -7.28 -19.52
C LEU A 231 -1.17 -8.09 -18.33
N LEU A 232 -0.97 -7.47 -17.19
CA LEU A 232 -0.51 -8.15 -15.97
C LEU A 232 -1.50 -9.22 -15.50
N ASP A 233 -2.81 -8.93 -15.54
CA ASP A 233 -3.84 -9.93 -15.22
C ASP A 233 -3.85 -11.07 -16.24
N THR A 234 -3.73 -10.76 -17.54
CA THR A 234 -3.67 -11.75 -18.61
C THR A 234 -2.49 -12.72 -18.45
N TYR A 235 -1.32 -12.20 -18.03
CA TYR A 235 -0.07 -12.98 -17.95
C TYR A 235 0.32 -13.34 -16.50
N ARG A 236 -0.62 -13.33 -15.56
CA ARG A 236 -0.32 -13.64 -14.15
C ARG A 236 0.03 -15.10 -13.87
N ASN A 237 -0.33 -16.02 -14.76
CA ASN A 237 -0.10 -17.45 -14.57
C ASN A 237 1.40 -17.79 -14.64
N PRO A 238 2.00 -18.43 -13.60
CA PRO A 238 3.45 -18.66 -13.54
C PRO A 238 4.01 -19.55 -14.64
N GLY A 239 3.19 -20.41 -15.25
CA GLY A 239 3.60 -21.30 -16.34
C GLY A 239 3.56 -20.69 -17.74
N GLN A 240 2.99 -19.50 -17.87
CA GLN A 240 2.83 -18.83 -19.16
C GLN A 240 4.12 -18.07 -19.51
N ARG A 241 4.69 -18.36 -20.68
CA ARG A 241 5.82 -17.60 -21.22
C ARG A 241 5.31 -16.56 -22.21
N LEU A 242 5.89 -15.36 -22.12
CA LEU A 242 5.58 -14.29 -23.05
C LEU A 242 6.43 -14.43 -24.30
N GLU A 243 5.81 -14.21 -25.45
CA GLU A 243 6.52 -13.98 -26.71
C GLU A 243 7.13 -12.57 -26.74
N ALA A 244 8.10 -12.32 -27.62
CA ALA A 244 8.82 -11.06 -27.69
C ALA A 244 7.88 -9.82 -27.89
N GLN A 245 6.82 -9.96 -28.69
CA GLN A 245 5.85 -8.88 -28.91
C GLN A 245 5.02 -8.61 -27.66
N GLN A 246 4.57 -9.65 -26.97
CA GLN A 246 3.82 -9.55 -25.70
C GLN A 246 4.67 -8.91 -24.61
N ALA A 247 5.93 -9.34 -24.48
CA ALA A 247 6.89 -8.77 -23.55
C ALA A 247 7.12 -7.27 -23.77
N LYS A 248 7.28 -6.87 -25.04
CA LYS A 248 7.43 -5.45 -25.40
C LYS A 248 6.17 -4.65 -25.06
N ALA A 249 4.97 -5.23 -25.24
CA ALA A 249 3.71 -4.59 -24.89
C ALA A 249 3.63 -4.37 -23.36
N VAL A 250 3.93 -5.39 -22.55
CA VAL A 250 3.98 -5.29 -21.08
C VAL A 250 4.99 -4.22 -20.65
N GLU A 251 6.25 -4.31 -21.11
CA GLU A 251 7.31 -3.35 -20.75
C GLU A 251 6.89 -1.92 -21.10
N THR A 252 6.34 -1.70 -22.31
CA THR A 252 5.98 -0.36 -22.79
C THR A 252 4.80 0.23 -22.01
N ALA A 253 3.72 -0.53 -21.83
CA ALA A 253 2.52 -0.04 -21.14
C ALA A 253 2.80 0.25 -19.67
N CYS A 254 3.48 -0.67 -18.98
CA CYS A 254 3.74 -0.53 -17.55
C CYS A 254 4.73 0.60 -17.25
N ARG A 255 5.73 0.83 -18.12
CA ARG A 255 6.60 2.00 -18.03
C ARG A 255 5.83 3.32 -18.21
N ARG A 256 4.94 3.38 -19.21
CA ARG A 256 4.15 4.60 -19.51
C ARG A 256 3.10 4.89 -18.43
N SER A 257 2.68 3.89 -17.65
CA SER A 257 1.73 4.08 -16.56
C SER A 257 2.27 4.96 -15.43
N GLY A 258 3.60 5.08 -15.28
CA GLY A 258 4.23 5.77 -14.14
C GLY A 258 3.95 5.11 -12.78
N ASN A 259 3.33 3.93 -12.77
CA ASN A 259 3.00 3.22 -11.54
C ASN A 259 4.12 2.24 -11.19
N ARG A 260 4.84 2.48 -10.08
CA ARG A 260 5.97 1.65 -9.66
C ARG A 260 5.56 0.20 -9.36
N GLN A 261 4.44 -0.01 -8.70
CA GLN A 261 3.96 -1.37 -8.42
C GLN A 261 3.72 -2.15 -9.72
N PHE A 262 3.15 -1.51 -10.73
CA PHE A 262 2.95 -2.14 -12.03
C PHE A 262 4.26 -2.41 -12.76
N MET A 263 5.24 -1.53 -12.63
CA MET A 263 6.60 -1.77 -13.16
C MET A 263 7.25 -2.97 -12.47
N ASP A 264 7.12 -3.10 -11.15
CA ASP A 264 7.62 -4.25 -10.39
C ASP A 264 6.93 -5.56 -10.80
N LEU A 265 5.61 -5.56 -10.90
CA LEU A 265 4.83 -6.73 -11.36
C LEU A 265 5.17 -7.11 -12.81
N ALA A 266 5.37 -6.12 -13.68
CA ALA A 266 5.81 -6.34 -15.06
C ALA A 266 7.23 -6.95 -15.09
N GLY A 267 8.16 -6.40 -14.32
CA GLY A 267 9.51 -6.94 -14.17
C GLY A 267 9.50 -8.39 -13.68
N GLN A 268 8.71 -8.72 -12.67
CA GLN A 268 8.53 -10.10 -12.18
C GLN A 268 7.95 -11.01 -13.26
N THR A 269 6.96 -10.53 -14.03
CA THR A 269 6.32 -11.30 -15.10
C THR A 269 7.29 -11.58 -16.25
N LEU A 270 8.08 -10.59 -16.64
CA LEU A 270 9.15 -10.72 -17.64
C LEU A 270 10.27 -11.65 -17.15
N GLY A 271 10.70 -11.50 -15.90
CA GLY A 271 11.74 -12.34 -15.28
C GLY A 271 11.34 -13.82 -15.24
N ARG A 272 10.09 -14.10 -14.83
CA ARG A 272 9.55 -15.49 -14.85
C ARG A 272 9.50 -16.08 -16.27
N SER A 273 9.28 -15.23 -17.28
CA SER A 273 9.29 -15.65 -18.69
C SER A 273 10.69 -15.83 -19.25
N GLY A 274 11.76 -15.59 -18.46
CA GLY A 274 13.16 -15.68 -18.90
C GLY A 274 13.66 -14.43 -19.62
N LEU A 275 12.87 -13.35 -19.67
CA LEU A 275 13.21 -12.09 -20.33
C LEU A 275 13.90 -11.14 -19.33
N THR A 276 14.98 -11.64 -18.72
CA THR A 276 15.66 -11.02 -17.57
C THR A 276 16.18 -9.62 -17.87
N GLY A 277 16.70 -9.37 -19.07
CA GLY A 277 17.18 -8.02 -19.44
C GLY A 277 16.06 -6.96 -19.47
N ALA A 278 14.85 -7.31 -19.89
CA ALA A 278 13.70 -6.39 -19.83
C ALA A 278 13.22 -6.17 -18.39
N ALA A 279 13.22 -7.22 -17.59
CA ALA A 279 12.89 -7.14 -16.16
C ALA A 279 13.87 -6.23 -15.40
N ILE A 280 15.17 -6.42 -15.61
CA ILE A 280 16.25 -5.61 -15.00
C ILE A 280 16.04 -4.13 -15.31
N ARG A 281 15.79 -3.76 -16.58
CA ARG A 281 15.57 -2.34 -16.95
C ARG A 281 14.39 -1.71 -16.20
N LEU A 282 13.29 -2.44 -15.96
CA LEU A 282 12.15 -1.91 -15.19
C LEU A 282 12.50 -1.70 -13.72
N PHE A 283 13.20 -2.66 -13.11
CA PHE A 283 13.62 -2.52 -11.71
C PHE A 283 14.67 -1.42 -11.53
N GLU A 284 15.64 -1.29 -12.44
CA GLU A 284 16.62 -0.21 -12.42
C GLU A 284 15.98 1.16 -12.55
N GLN A 285 14.92 1.29 -13.38
CA GLN A 285 14.15 2.52 -13.46
C GLN A 285 13.44 2.80 -12.13
N GLY A 286 12.77 1.82 -11.52
CA GLY A 286 12.13 1.98 -10.22
C GLY A 286 13.12 2.39 -9.12
N LEU A 287 14.33 1.80 -9.11
CA LEU A 287 15.39 2.16 -8.16
C LEU A 287 16.04 3.51 -8.45
N ALA A 288 16.00 4.02 -9.68
CA ALA A 288 16.44 5.38 -9.98
C ALA A 288 15.45 6.43 -9.44
N GLU A 289 14.15 6.10 -9.38
CA GLU A 289 13.10 6.95 -8.81
C GLU A 289 13.07 6.86 -7.27
N ASP A 290 13.38 5.68 -6.72
CA ASP A 290 13.40 5.42 -5.28
C ASP A 290 14.44 4.35 -4.93
N PRO A 291 15.67 4.74 -4.60
CA PRO A 291 16.75 3.80 -4.26
C PRO A 291 16.49 2.94 -3.03
N ASP A 292 15.54 3.34 -2.17
CA ASP A 292 15.22 2.67 -0.92
C ASP A 292 14.03 1.68 -1.07
N ALA A 293 13.54 1.47 -2.31
CA ALA A 293 12.47 0.53 -2.63
C ALA A 293 12.88 -0.93 -2.40
N ILE A 294 12.61 -1.46 -1.20
CA ILE A 294 12.94 -2.84 -0.79
C ILE A 294 12.37 -3.86 -1.77
N ASN A 295 11.08 -3.72 -2.14
CA ASN A 295 10.39 -4.68 -3.00
C ASN A 295 11.01 -4.73 -4.40
N THR A 296 11.30 -3.57 -5.00
CA THR A 296 11.96 -3.47 -6.30
C THR A 296 13.36 -4.07 -6.26
N ARG A 297 14.13 -3.76 -5.21
CA ARG A 297 15.50 -4.26 -5.02
C ARG A 297 15.54 -5.77 -4.82
N LEU A 298 14.61 -6.31 -4.04
CA LEU A 298 14.48 -7.76 -3.86
C LEU A 298 14.08 -8.46 -5.18
N SER A 299 13.14 -7.87 -5.94
CA SER A 299 12.75 -8.38 -7.25
C SER A 299 13.91 -8.38 -8.25
N LEU A 300 14.76 -7.36 -8.21
CA LEU A 300 15.98 -7.29 -9.02
C LEU A 300 16.99 -8.38 -8.61
N ALA A 301 17.23 -8.57 -7.31
CA ALA A 301 18.09 -9.63 -6.79
C ALA A 301 17.61 -11.03 -7.19
N ILE A 302 16.28 -11.28 -7.09
CA ILE A 302 15.64 -12.53 -7.56
C ILE A 302 15.86 -12.70 -9.06
N THR A 303 15.74 -11.64 -9.85
CA THR A 303 15.90 -11.70 -11.30
C THR A 303 17.34 -12.06 -11.69
N TYR A 304 18.33 -11.45 -11.07
CA TYR A 304 19.74 -11.85 -11.24
C TYR A 304 19.97 -13.30 -10.82
N HIS A 305 19.39 -13.72 -9.70
CA HIS A 305 19.50 -15.11 -9.24
C HIS A 305 18.87 -16.10 -10.24
N LEU A 306 17.68 -15.80 -10.80
CA LEU A 306 17.04 -16.62 -11.84
C LEU A 306 17.85 -16.66 -13.13
N ALA A 307 18.53 -15.56 -13.48
CA ALA A 307 19.48 -15.48 -14.60
C ALA A 307 20.80 -16.21 -14.34
N ARG A 308 21.04 -16.59 -13.06
CA ARG A 308 22.31 -17.17 -12.58
C ARG A 308 23.49 -16.19 -12.70
N GLU A 309 23.17 -14.92 -12.56
CA GLU A 309 24.11 -13.79 -12.50
C GLU A 309 24.38 -13.42 -11.03
N PHE A 310 24.95 -14.35 -10.27
CA PHE A 310 25.05 -14.23 -8.82
C PHE A 310 25.90 -13.03 -8.39
N GLU A 311 26.99 -12.71 -9.12
CA GLU A 311 27.81 -11.53 -8.86
C GLU A 311 27.03 -10.22 -9.01
N ALA A 312 26.15 -10.14 -10.01
CA ALA A 312 25.29 -8.97 -10.21
C ALA A 312 24.22 -8.81 -9.10
N ALA A 313 23.85 -9.91 -8.44
CA ALA A 313 22.93 -9.87 -7.30
C ALA A 313 23.57 -9.33 -6.01
N LEU A 314 24.89 -9.46 -5.84
CA LEU A 314 25.58 -9.15 -4.57
C LEU A 314 25.33 -7.72 -4.06
N PRO A 315 25.47 -6.64 -4.86
CA PRO A 315 25.24 -5.29 -4.36
C PRO A 315 23.81 -5.09 -3.84
N GLN A 316 22.83 -5.73 -4.48
CA GLN A 316 21.42 -5.66 -4.06
C GLN A 316 21.20 -6.42 -2.74
N LEU A 317 21.81 -7.60 -2.63
CA LEU A 317 21.68 -8.44 -1.45
C LEU A 317 22.44 -7.88 -0.24
N GLN A 318 23.60 -7.27 -0.45
CA GLN A 318 24.33 -6.56 0.61
C GLN A 318 23.49 -5.44 1.20
N TRP A 319 22.91 -4.59 0.34
CA TRP A 319 21.99 -3.54 0.77
C TRP A 319 20.76 -4.10 1.51
N LEU A 320 20.12 -5.15 0.97
CA LEU A 320 18.98 -5.80 1.61
C LEU A 320 19.32 -6.42 2.96
N MET A 321 20.51 -6.98 3.13
CA MET A 321 20.98 -7.47 4.43
C MET A 321 21.20 -6.37 5.46
N ASP A 322 21.40 -5.12 5.04
CA ASP A 322 21.50 -3.99 5.96
C ASP A 322 20.13 -3.46 6.39
N HIS A 323 19.04 -3.73 5.62
CA HIS A 323 17.77 -3.06 5.78
C HIS A 323 16.55 -4.01 5.93
N ALA A 324 16.71 -5.29 5.60
CA ALA A 324 15.67 -6.31 5.66
C ALA A 324 16.28 -7.70 6.01
N ASP A 325 17.12 -7.74 7.02
CA ASP A 325 17.89 -8.93 7.42
C ASP A 325 17.04 -10.00 8.14
N ASP A 326 15.79 -9.70 8.41
CA ASP A 326 14.77 -10.62 8.96
C ASP A 326 13.93 -11.31 7.87
N ASP A 327 14.03 -10.85 6.62
CA ASP A 327 13.31 -11.44 5.48
C ASP A 327 13.96 -12.76 5.05
N LEU A 328 13.20 -13.87 5.16
CA LEU A 328 13.72 -15.21 4.84
C LEU A 328 14.14 -15.36 3.37
N GLN A 329 13.56 -14.60 2.45
CA GLN A 329 13.92 -14.64 1.04
C GLN A 329 15.25 -13.91 0.80
N VAL A 330 15.46 -12.77 1.45
CA VAL A 330 16.73 -12.05 1.46
C VAL A 330 17.84 -12.95 2.00
N LEU A 331 17.63 -13.57 3.17
CA LEU A 331 18.61 -14.46 3.79
C LEU A 331 18.96 -15.64 2.88
N ARG A 332 17.94 -16.31 2.32
CA ARG A 332 18.15 -17.45 1.41
C ARG A 332 18.95 -17.04 0.16
N LEU A 333 18.57 -15.93 -0.47
CA LEU A 333 19.25 -15.45 -1.68
C LEU A 333 20.68 -15.02 -1.38
N SER A 334 20.92 -14.36 -0.24
CA SER A 334 22.26 -13.93 0.20
C SER A 334 23.19 -15.12 0.46
N ILE A 335 22.67 -16.17 1.11
CA ILE A 335 23.42 -17.43 1.30
C ILE A 335 23.78 -18.04 -0.05
N GLN A 336 22.81 -18.22 -0.94
CA GLN A 336 23.03 -18.90 -2.21
C GLN A 336 23.92 -18.09 -3.16
N ALA A 337 23.63 -16.80 -3.35
CA ALA A 337 24.40 -15.95 -4.24
C ALA A 337 25.81 -15.71 -3.69
N GLY A 338 25.96 -15.43 -2.38
CA GLY A 338 27.24 -15.27 -1.72
C GLY A 338 28.13 -16.48 -1.91
N THR A 339 27.61 -17.70 -1.63
CA THR A 339 28.36 -18.96 -1.80
C THR A 339 28.78 -19.19 -3.26
N TRP A 340 27.88 -19.01 -4.23
CA TRP A 340 28.19 -19.27 -5.64
C TRP A 340 29.02 -18.16 -6.31
N ALA A 341 28.99 -16.93 -5.80
CA ALA A 341 29.78 -15.81 -6.29
C ALA A 341 31.12 -15.64 -5.53
N GLY A 342 31.35 -16.40 -4.43
CA GLY A 342 32.54 -16.30 -3.63
C GLY A 342 32.60 -15.13 -2.65
N ASP A 343 31.40 -14.58 -2.28
CA ASP A 343 31.26 -13.62 -1.18
C ASP A 343 30.93 -14.37 0.12
N ASP A 344 31.94 -15.01 0.70
CA ASP A 344 31.83 -15.82 1.92
C ASP A 344 31.35 -14.96 3.11
N ALA A 345 31.67 -13.67 3.13
CA ALA A 345 31.25 -12.76 4.20
C ALA A 345 29.73 -12.55 4.20
N LEU A 346 29.14 -12.30 3.02
CA LEU A 346 27.69 -12.17 2.86
C LEU A 346 26.99 -13.49 3.22
N ALA A 347 27.49 -14.62 2.71
CA ALA A 347 26.91 -15.94 2.99
C ALA A 347 26.94 -16.27 4.49
N ALA A 348 28.07 -16.03 5.17
CA ALA A 348 28.21 -16.25 6.60
C ALA A 348 27.33 -15.35 7.46
N ARG A 349 27.25 -14.04 7.12
CA ARG A 349 26.36 -13.08 7.78
C ARG A 349 24.88 -13.50 7.66
N ALA A 350 24.44 -13.85 6.46
CA ALA A 350 23.07 -14.28 6.22
C ALA A 350 22.74 -15.60 6.91
N LEU A 351 23.67 -16.56 6.96
CA LEU A 351 23.51 -17.81 7.70
C LEU A 351 23.42 -17.58 9.20
N ALA A 352 24.25 -16.72 9.77
CA ALA A 352 24.20 -16.36 11.19
C ALA A 352 22.81 -15.79 11.55
N ARG A 353 22.32 -14.84 10.74
CA ARG A 353 21.01 -14.25 10.95
C ARG A 353 19.86 -15.24 10.76
N LEU A 354 19.95 -16.15 9.78
CA LEU A 354 18.96 -17.21 9.56
C LEU A 354 18.82 -18.12 10.79
N LYS A 355 19.92 -18.43 11.50
CA LYS A 355 19.91 -19.22 12.72
C LYS A 355 19.10 -18.57 13.84
N GLU A 356 19.07 -17.25 13.89
CA GLU A 356 18.31 -16.48 14.87
C GLU A 356 16.81 -16.42 14.52
N VAL A 357 16.49 -16.05 13.27
CA VAL A 357 15.10 -15.79 12.85
C VAL A 357 14.36 -17.04 12.41
N ASN A 358 15.08 -18.07 11.91
CA ASN A 358 14.47 -19.34 11.48
C ASN A 358 15.43 -20.53 11.74
N PRO A 359 15.58 -20.98 12.99
CA PRO A 359 16.48 -22.07 13.35
C PRO A 359 16.19 -23.39 12.61
N GLN A 360 14.94 -23.60 12.20
CA GLN A 360 14.54 -24.83 11.51
C GLN A 360 15.16 -24.95 10.12
N SER A 361 15.34 -23.84 9.41
CA SER A 361 15.94 -23.81 8.08
C SER A 361 17.47 -23.79 8.09
N ALA A 362 18.09 -23.43 9.21
CA ALA A 362 19.54 -23.24 9.34
C ALA A 362 20.38 -24.50 8.99
N PRO A 363 20.04 -25.74 9.40
CA PRO A 363 20.86 -26.92 9.07
C PRO A 363 20.95 -27.20 7.56
N ALA A 364 19.92 -26.87 6.79
CA ALA A 364 19.97 -27.02 5.33
C ALA A 364 20.87 -25.96 4.69
N ALA A 365 20.80 -24.73 5.18
CA ALA A 365 21.63 -23.63 4.74
C ALA A 365 23.12 -23.85 5.09
N GLU A 366 23.43 -24.37 6.29
CA GLU A 366 24.81 -24.74 6.67
C GLU A 366 25.41 -25.80 5.75
N ARG A 367 24.64 -26.84 5.43
CA ARG A 367 25.11 -27.85 4.46
C ARG A 367 25.41 -27.24 3.11
N PHE A 368 24.55 -26.30 2.64
CA PHE A 368 24.74 -25.62 1.38
C PHE A 368 26.03 -24.76 1.36
N VAL A 369 26.34 -24.06 2.44
CA VAL A 369 27.58 -23.26 2.55
C VAL A 369 28.82 -24.14 2.63
N ASN A 370 28.78 -25.24 3.43
CA ASN A 370 29.94 -26.10 3.67
C ASN A 370 30.25 -27.07 2.51
N ASP A 371 29.22 -27.51 1.79
CA ASP A 371 29.34 -28.41 0.64
C ASP A 371 28.37 -27.96 -0.47
N PRO A 372 28.70 -26.85 -1.14
CA PRO A 372 27.81 -26.26 -2.13
C PRO A 372 27.68 -27.16 -3.37
N PRO A 373 26.46 -27.34 -3.88
CA PRO A 373 26.30 -28.00 -5.17
C PRO A 373 27.01 -27.20 -6.27
N PRO A 374 27.39 -27.84 -7.38
CA PRO A 374 28.02 -27.15 -8.49
C PRO A 374 27.24 -25.90 -8.91
N ARG A 375 27.96 -24.78 -9.09
CA ARG A 375 27.35 -23.53 -9.53
C ARG A 375 26.57 -23.75 -10.84
N PRO A 376 25.26 -23.41 -10.89
CA PRO A 376 24.49 -23.53 -12.12
C PRO A 376 25.07 -22.61 -13.22
N PRO A 377 25.20 -23.06 -14.49
CA PRO A 377 25.68 -22.23 -15.57
C PRO A 377 24.74 -21.06 -15.84
N LYS A 378 25.26 -19.92 -16.26
CA LYS A 378 24.49 -18.73 -16.65
C LYS A 378 23.41 -19.11 -17.68
N ARG A 379 22.19 -18.58 -17.52
CA ARG A 379 21.13 -18.75 -18.54
C ARG A 379 21.41 -17.82 -19.71
N GLN A 380 21.37 -18.37 -20.92
CA GLN A 380 21.47 -17.61 -22.16
C GLN A 380 20.14 -16.98 -22.51
#